data_aff6545f1e069e5fbecee32c7dcbce9c
#
_entry.id   aff6545f1e069e5fbecee32c7dcbce9c
#
_cell.length_a   1.000
_cell.length_b   1.000
_cell.length_c   1.000
_cell.angle_alpha   90.00
_cell.angle_beta   90.00
_cell.angle_gamma   90.00
#
_symmetry.space_group_name_H-M   'P 1'
#
loop_
_entity.id
_entity.type
_entity.pdbx_description
1 polymer ?
#
loop_
_entity_poly.entity_id
_entity_poly.type
_entity_poly.pdbx_seq_one_letter_code
_entity_poly.pdbx_strand_id
1 'polypeptide(L)'
;MLYRLALLDLDERAAKLTVLLVALFPASLFLSAVYTESLFLMLSVSAVYAARREQWALAGWFGGLAAASRSTGVLVLIPLALLYLYGPREARPTASTEDWWRPKFRISRSAAWLLLVPVGLLAYMGYLAATQGTPFAPFEAAQKYWGHSFAGPFGAVVIAAGRFPGDVHTLLSGSAHPVTAGDPMSWNLHDVVDLIFVAVAVAAATVSWRRVPFAYFAYAIAMLVYATSFPVHVEPLQSISRYELVIFPLFMGVAAWLTQRRNLTFGVLAVSGAALGAFSGLWAYWAWLA
;
A
#
# COMPACT_ATOMS: atom_id res chain seq x y z
N MET A 1 11.08 11.83 -4.10
CA MET A 1 10.64 12.03 -2.70
C MET A 1 10.96 10.85 -1.79
N LEU A 2 10.63 9.60 -2.16
CA LEU A 2 10.84 8.41 -1.33
C LEU A 2 12.28 8.28 -0.81
N TYR A 3 13.29 8.47 -1.66
CA TYR A 3 14.69 8.48 -1.25
C TYR A 3 14.99 9.48 -0.12
N ARG A 4 14.46 10.72 -0.26
CA ARG A 4 14.63 11.77 0.76
C ARG A 4 13.93 11.43 2.08
N LEU A 5 12.74 10.82 2.01
CA LEU A 5 12.04 10.36 3.19
C LEU A 5 12.82 9.25 3.89
N ALA A 6 13.29 8.26 3.13
CA ALA A 6 14.07 7.16 3.66
C ALA A 6 15.37 7.61 4.35
N LEU A 7 16.06 8.63 3.81
CA LEU A 7 17.26 9.21 4.43
C LEU A 7 17.02 9.87 5.80
N LEU A 8 15.78 10.17 6.17
CA LEU A 8 15.50 10.70 7.51
C LEU A 8 15.61 9.63 8.61
N ASP A 9 15.49 8.36 8.25
CA ASP A 9 15.42 7.26 9.21
C ASP A 9 16.44 6.14 8.93
N LEU A 10 16.99 6.07 7.71
CA LEU A 10 17.84 5.01 7.22
C LEU A 10 19.15 5.58 6.69
N ASP A 11 20.16 4.72 6.59
CA ASP A 11 21.42 5.08 5.90
C ASP A 11 21.23 5.21 4.37
N GLU A 12 22.21 5.78 3.70
CA GLU A 12 22.16 6.04 2.26
C GLU A 12 21.99 4.76 1.44
N ARG A 13 22.60 3.66 1.87
CA ARG A 13 22.50 2.36 1.19
C ARG A 13 21.08 1.81 1.28
N ALA A 14 20.47 1.83 2.47
CA ALA A 14 19.09 1.40 2.67
C ALA A 14 18.11 2.32 1.94
N ALA A 15 18.35 3.63 1.92
CA ALA A 15 17.51 4.58 1.19
C ALA A 15 17.54 4.33 -0.33
N LYS A 16 18.71 4.05 -0.92
CA LYS A 16 18.84 3.65 -2.33
C LYS A 16 18.14 2.32 -2.60
N LEU A 17 18.34 1.34 -1.71
CA LEU A 17 17.71 0.02 -1.83
C LEU A 17 16.18 0.10 -1.72
N THR A 18 15.63 0.99 -0.89
CA THR A 18 14.19 1.24 -0.81
C THR A 18 13.61 1.62 -2.17
N VAL A 19 14.26 2.54 -2.88
CA VAL A 19 13.81 2.96 -4.22
C VAL A 19 13.93 1.83 -5.23
N LEU A 20 15.02 1.07 -5.19
CA LEU A 20 15.21 -0.09 -6.09
C LEU A 20 14.17 -1.18 -5.84
N LEU A 21 13.84 -1.48 -4.58
CA LEU A 21 12.81 -2.47 -4.24
C LEU A 21 11.43 -2.06 -4.76
N VAL A 22 11.06 -0.77 -4.65
CA VAL A 22 9.81 -0.27 -5.24
C VAL A 22 9.87 -0.34 -6.77
N ALA A 23 10.98 0.06 -7.40
CA ALA A 23 11.11 0.08 -8.86
C ALA A 23 11.12 -1.33 -9.49
N LEU A 24 11.64 -2.33 -8.77
CA LEU A 24 11.72 -3.72 -9.24
C LEU A 24 10.59 -4.61 -8.68
N PHE A 25 9.68 -4.06 -7.88
CA PHE A 25 8.54 -4.83 -7.38
C PHE A 25 7.70 -5.36 -8.55
N PRO A 26 7.19 -6.60 -8.51
CA PRO A 26 6.50 -7.20 -9.66
C PRO A 26 5.36 -6.37 -10.24
N ALA A 27 4.60 -5.68 -9.36
CA ALA A 27 3.51 -4.81 -9.77
C ALA A 27 3.96 -3.38 -10.15
N SER A 28 5.27 -3.05 -10.20
CA SER A 28 5.73 -1.68 -10.49
C SER A 28 5.43 -1.22 -11.92
N LEU A 29 5.08 -2.14 -12.83
CA LEU A 29 4.53 -1.80 -14.15
C LEU A 29 3.33 -0.83 -14.04
N PHE A 30 2.51 -0.95 -12.97
CA PHE A 30 1.37 -0.07 -12.72
C PHE A 30 1.76 1.37 -12.35
N LEU A 31 3.04 1.64 -12.01
CA LEU A 31 3.52 3.02 -11.85
C LEU A 31 3.65 3.75 -13.20
N SER A 32 3.78 3.00 -14.30
CA SER A 32 3.89 3.55 -15.66
C SER A 32 2.59 3.39 -16.46
N ALA A 33 1.64 2.60 -15.99
CA ALA A 33 0.33 2.44 -16.61
C ALA A 33 -0.62 3.60 -16.24
N VAL A 34 -1.74 3.72 -16.97
CA VAL A 34 -2.76 4.75 -16.72
C VAL A 34 -3.61 4.39 -15.50
N TYR A 35 -2.94 4.36 -14.34
CA TYR A 35 -3.52 4.08 -13.03
C TYR A 35 -3.10 5.15 -12.02
N THR A 36 -3.69 5.13 -10.83
CA THR A 36 -3.45 6.15 -9.79
C THR A 36 -2.29 5.83 -8.86
N GLU A 37 -1.62 4.68 -9.00
CA GLU A 37 -0.59 4.19 -8.08
C GLU A 37 0.61 5.14 -7.96
N SER A 38 1.15 5.61 -9.09
CA SER A 38 2.29 6.54 -9.09
C SER A 38 1.94 7.88 -8.45
N LEU A 39 0.77 8.43 -8.78
CA LEU A 39 0.28 9.67 -8.19
C LEU A 39 0.05 9.51 -6.69
N PHE A 40 -0.62 8.44 -6.28
CA PHE A 40 -0.91 8.16 -4.88
C PHE A 40 0.37 7.95 -4.06
N LEU A 41 1.33 7.17 -4.57
CA LEU A 41 2.62 6.96 -3.93
C LEU A 41 3.39 8.27 -3.78
N MET A 42 3.43 9.11 -4.82
CA MET A 42 4.06 10.43 -4.76
C MET A 42 3.41 11.31 -3.68
N LEU A 43 2.09 11.38 -3.65
CA LEU A 43 1.35 12.24 -2.72
C LEU A 43 1.47 11.75 -1.27
N SER A 44 1.31 10.44 -1.01
CA SER A 44 1.42 9.87 0.33
C SER A 44 2.83 10.01 0.91
N VAL A 45 3.87 9.74 0.12
CA VAL A 45 5.27 9.94 0.52
C VAL A 45 5.56 11.42 0.77
N SER A 46 5.04 12.33 -0.07
CA SER A 46 5.24 13.77 0.09
C SER A 46 4.54 14.32 1.33
N ALA A 47 3.33 13.81 1.63
CA ALA A 47 2.60 14.17 2.85
C ALA A 47 3.38 13.79 4.12
N VAL A 48 3.88 12.56 4.17
CA VAL A 48 4.68 12.07 5.30
C VAL A 48 6.02 12.81 5.39
N TYR A 49 6.70 13.08 4.27
CA TYR A 49 7.94 13.86 4.26
C TYR A 49 7.72 15.29 4.78
N ALA A 50 6.67 15.97 4.32
CA ALA A 50 6.31 17.30 4.79
C ALA A 50 5.99 17.30 6.29
N ALA A 51 5.28 16.30 6.80
CA ALA A 51 5.00 16.14 8.24
C ALA A 51 6.28 15.95 9.06
N ARG A 52 7.25 15.18 8.57
CA ARG A 52 8.57 15.01 9.20
C ARG A 52 9.34 16.33 9.29
N ARG A 53 9.15 17.21 8.32
CA ARG A 53 9.74 18.58 8.25
C ARG A 53 8.86 19.63 8.90
N GLU A 54 7.81 19.24 9.62
CA GLU A 54 6.84 20.15 10.30
C GLU A 54 6.08 21.11 9.37
N GLN A 55 6.10 20.83 8.08
CA GLN A 55 5.38 21.59 7.06
C GLN A 55 3.92 21.11 6.99
N TRP A 56 3.16 21.32 8.09
CA TRP A 56 1.82 20.73 8.27
C TRP A 56 0.82 21.14 7.20
N ALA A 57 0.91 22.39 6.69
CA ALA A 57 0.08 22.84 5.57
C ALA A 57 0.32 21.98 4.31
N LEU A 58 1.59 21.75 3.94
CA LEU A 58 1.94 20.89 2.80
C LEU A 58 1.58 19.43 3.08
N ALA A 59 1.77 18.94 4.30
CA ALA A 59 1.36 17.59 4.69
C ALA A 59 -0.14 17.39 4.51
N GLY A 60 -0.96 18.34 4.95
CA GLY A 60 -2.41 18.34 4.77
C GLY A 60 -2.82 18.42 3.30
N TRP A 61 -2.19 19.29 2.51
CA TRP A 61 -2.46 19.41 1.07
C TRP A 61 -2.14 18.11 0.32
N PHE A 62 -0.95 17.56 0.48
CA PHE A 62 -0.59 16.30 -0.17
C PHE A 62 -1.46 15.14 0.31
N GLY A 63 -1.77 15.09 1.61
CA GLY A 63 -2.68 14.09 2.16
C GLY A 63 -4.11 14.21 1.62
N GLY A 64 -4.62 15.44 1.46
CA GLY A 64 -5.93 15.72 0.86
C GLY A 64 -5.99 15.31 -0.61
N LEU A 65 -4.95 15.62 -1.39
CA LEU A 65 -4.86 15.17 -2.78
C LEU A 65 -4.72 13.64 -2.88
N ALA A 66 -3.99 12.99 -1.97
CA ALA A 66 -3.94 11.54 -1.90
C ALA A 66 -5.33 10.93 -1.64
N ALA A 67 -6.10 11.52 -0.72
CA ALA A 67 -7.46 11.08 -0.40
C ALA A 67 -8.46 11.36 -1.54
N ALA A 68 -8.25 12.41 -2.34
CA ALA A 68 -9.02 12.67 -3.54
C ALA A 68 -8.66 11.73 -4.71
N SER A 69 -7.42 11.21 -4.76
CA SER A 69 -6.98 10.30 -5.84
C SER A 69 -7.41 8.85 -5.64
N ARG A 70 -7.53 8.41 -4.40
CA ARG A 70 -7.98 7.04 -4.01
C ARG A 70 -8.69 7.10 -2.65
N SER A 71 -9.74 6.31 -2.48
CA SER A 71 -10.47 6.21 -1.19
C SER A 71 -9.55 5.79 -0.03
N THR A 72 -8.56 4.92 -0.30
CA THR A 72 -7.53 4.53 0.67
C THR A 72 -6.62 5.68 1.11
N GLY A 73 -6.60 6.78 0.37
CA GLY A 73 -5.80 7.96 0.69
C GLY A 73 -6.17 8.61 2.03
N VAL A 74 -7.38 8.41 2.51
CA VAL A 74 -7.77 8.87 3.85
C VAL A 74 -6.92 8.22 4.95
N LEU A 75 -6.39 7.02 4.73
CA LEU A 75 -5.52 6.33 5.68
C LEU A 75 -4.17 7.03 5.89
N VAL A 76 -3.78 7.95 4.99
CA VAL A 76 -2.61 8.82 5.18
C VAL A 76 -2.76 9.70 6.44
N LEU A 77 -3.99 9.95 6.88
CA LEU A 77 -4.24 10.66 8.15
C LEU A 77 -3.60 9.94 9.35
N ILE A 78 -3.50 8.60 9.33
CA ILE A 78 -2.92 7.81 10.42
C ILE A 78 -1.45 8.18 10.67
N PRO A 79 -0.53 8.06 9.69
CA PRO A 79 0.86 8.46 9.93
C PRO A 79 0.99 9.96 10.21
N LEU A 80 0.19 10.82 9.58
CA LEU A 80 0.25 12.25 9.84
C LEU A 80 -0.16 12.57 11.30
N ALA A 81 -1.24 12.00 11.81
CA ALA A 81 -1.68 12.19 13.19
C ALA A 81 -0.67 11.63 14.20
N LEU A 82 -0.12 10.43 13.94
CA LEU A 82 0.89 9.82 14.79
C LEU A 82 2.19 10.63 14.81
N LEU A 83 2.65 11.11 13.66
CA LEU A 83 3.81 12.02 13.58
C LEU A 83 3.53 13.32 14.31
N TYR A 84 2.31 13.86 14.19
CA TYR A 84 1.93 15.10 14.87
C TYR A 84 1.99 14.97 16.38
N LEU A 85 1.51 13.86 16.92
CA LEU A 85 1.38 13.65 18.37
C LEU A 85 2.63 13.02 19.00
N TYR A 86 3.27 12.09 18.32
CA TYR A 86 4.32 11.24 18.89
C TYR A 86 5.68 11.37 18.18
N GLY A 87 5.72 11.91 16.96
CA GLY A 87 6.94 11.99 16.15
C GLY A 87 7.30 10.64 15.50
N PRO A 88 8.52 10.53 14.99
CA PRO A 88 9.59 11.54 14.97
C PRO A 88 9.30 12.73 14.03
N ARG A 89 9.75 13.92 14.41
CA ARG A 89 9.71 15.16 13.61
C ARG A 89 10.85 16.08 14.01
N GLU A 90 11.10 17.17 13.28
CA GLU A 90 12.26 18.04 13.52
C GLU A 90 12.22 18.74 14.88
N ALA A 91 11.04 19.15 15.38
CA ALA A 91 10.91 19.76 16.70
C ALA A 91 11.29 18.80 17.82
N ARG A 92 11.78 19.40 18.89
CA ARG A 92 12.03 18.67 20.14
C ARG A 92 10.70 18.38 20.85
N PRO A 93 10.55 17.20 21.46
CA PRO A 93 9.39 16.88 22.28
C PRO A 93 9.17 17.96 23.37
N THR A 94 7.92 18.37 23.55
CA THR A 94 7.54 19.33 24.59
C THR A 94 7.33 18.70 25.96
N ALA A 95 7.17 17.38 26.00
CA ALA A 95 7.02 16.59 27.22
C ALA A 95 8.00 15.40 27.20
N SER A 96 8.79 15.27 28.25
CA SER A 96 9.53 14.05 28.58
C SER A 96 8.57 13.13 29.37
N THR A 97 7.71 12.41 28.64
CA THR A 97 6.79 11.48 29.32
C THR A 97 7.36 10.07 29.20
N GLU A 98 7.50 9.40 30.33
CA GLU A 98 7.80 7.97 30.41
C GLU A 98 6.64 7.14 29.86
N ASP A 99 5.44 7.70 29.85
CA ASP A 99 4.22 7.07 29.38
C ASP A 99 4.14 7.08 27.84
N TRP A 100 4.26 5.93 27.22
CA TRP A 100 4.27 5.75 25.76
C TRP A 100 2.97 6.16 25.05
N TRP A 101 1.82 6.21 25.77
CA TRP A 101 0.51 6.61 25.20
C TRP A 101 0.27 8.11 25.24
N ARG A 102 1.06 8.87 26.01
CA ARG A 102 0.87 10.32 26.11
C ARG A 102 1.51 11.04 24.94
N PRO A 103 0.80 11.99 24.30
CA PRO A 103 1.37 12.80 23.24
C PRO A 103 2.64 13.51 23.68
N LYS A 104 3.71 13.37 22.90
CA LYS A 104 5.00 14.04 23.13
C LYS A 104 5.00 15.50 22.71
N PHE A 105 4.02 15.88 21.89
CA PHE A 105 3.90 17.22 21.34
C PHE A 105 2.52 17.80 21.63
N ARG A 106 2.48 19.10 21.90
CA ARG A 106 1.23 19.83 22.13
C ARG A 106 0.48 20.05 20.83
N ILE A 107 -0.84 19.93 20.90
CA ILE A 107 -1.72 20.25 19.77
C ILE A 107 -1.77 21.78 19.64
N SER A 108 -1.49 22.27 18.45
CA SER A 108 -1.53 23.68 18.08
C SER A 108 -2.48 23.90 16.89
N ARG A 109 -2.67 25.14 16.46
CA ARG A 109 -3.52 25.47 15.31
C ARG A 109 -3.09 24.78 14.01
N SER A 110 -1.82 24.37 13.90
CA SER A 110 -1.33 23.64 12.74
C SER A 110 -1.96 22.26 12.58
N ALA A 111 -2.55 21.67 13.64
CA ALA A 111 -3.30 20.42 13.54
C ALA A 111 -4.50 20.53 12.59
N ALA A 112 -5.08 21.73 12.45
CA ALA A 112 -6.20 21.96 11.54
C ALA A 112 -5.89 21.60 10.07
N TRP A 113 -4.62 21.70 9.66
CA TRP A 113 -4.21 21.29 8.30
C TRP A 113 -4.44 19.82 8.02
N LEU A 114 -4.44 18.95 9.03
CA LEU A 114 -4.72 17.53 8.87
C LEU A 114 -6.17 17.26 8.43
N LEU A 115 -7.09 18.21 8.69
CA LEU A 115 -8.47 18.12 8.22
C LEU A 115 -8.59 18.18 6.69
N LEU A 116 -7.55 18.66 5.98
CA LEU A 116 -7.54 18.62 4.52
C LEU A 116 -7.58 17.17 3.98
N VAL A 117 -7.10 16.18 4.75
CA VAL A 117 -7.13 14.78 4.33
C VAL A 117 -8.57 14.28 4.13
N PRO A 118 -9.45 14.29 5.13
CA PRO A 118 -10.84 13.92 4.91
C PRO A 118 -11.59 14.89 3.97
N VAL A 119 -11.23 16.18 3.95
CA VAL A 119 -11.81 17.15 3.01
C VAL A 119 -11.51 16.75 1.55
N GLY A 120 -10.32 16.24 1.25
CA GLY A 120 -10.00 15.75 -0.10
C GLY A 120 -10.91 14.61 -0.55
N LEU A 121 -11.18 13.63 0.32
CA LEU A 121 -12.15 12.56 0.05
C LEU A 121 -13.56 13.13 -0.13
N LEU A 122 -14.01 14.00 0.78
CA LEU A 122 -15.35 14.60 0.71
C LEU A 122 -15.52 15.47 -0.55
N ALA A 123 -14.49 16.18 -0.98
CA ALA A 123 -14.51 16.96 -2.23
C ALA A 123 -14.70 16.04 -3.44
N TYR A 124 -14.01 14.90 -3.47
CA TYR A 124 -14.20 13.91 -4.54
C TYR A 124 -15.60 13.29 -4.50
N MET A 125 -16.11 12.93 -3.30
CA MET A 125 -17.49 12.45 -3.14
C MET A 125 -18.52 13.51 -3.57
N GLY A 126 -18.29 14.79 -3.26
CA GLY A 126 -19.14 15.90 -3.72
C GLY A 126 -19.15 16.05 -5.23
N TYR A 127 -17.98 15.93 -5.87
CA TYR A 127 -17.88 15.90 -7.33
C TYR A 127 -18.67 14.73 -7.93
N LEU A 128 -18.57 13.53 -7.36
CA LEU A 128 -19.34 12.37 -7.83
C LEU A 128 -20.86 12.55 -7.63
N ALA A 129 -21.27 13.11 -6.49
CA ALA A 129 -22.67 13.43 -6.27
C ALA A 129 -23.23 14.38 -7.35
N ALA A 130 -22.43 15.40 -7.74
CA ALA A 130 -22.82 16.36 -8.74
C ALA A 130 -22.82 15.80 -10.18
N THR A 131 -21.91 14.87 -10.50
CA THR A 131 -21.71 14.35 -11.87
C THR A 131 -22.35 12.99 -12.12
N GLN A 132 -22.43 12.14 -11.10
CA GLN A 132 -22.94 10.77 -11.18
C GLN A 132 -24.26 10.56 -10.40
N GLY A 133 -24.72 11.59 -9.68
CA GLY A 133 -25.95 11.52 -8.88
C GLY A 133 -25.79 10.81 -7.53
N THR A 134 -24.64 10.19 -7.23
CA THR A 134 -24.35 9.53 -5.95
C THR A 134 -22.89 9.77 -5.51
N PRO A 135 -22.66 10.17 -4.24
CA PRO A 135 -21.31 10.30 -3.70
C PRO A 135 -20.58 8.97 -3.54
N PHE A 136 -21.32 7.86 -3.57
CA PHE A 136 -20.80 6.50 -3.36
C PHE A 136 -20.62 5.72 -4.67
N ALA A 137 -20.68 6.37 -5.84
CA ALA A 137 -20.56 5.73 -7.14
C ALA A 137 -19.42 4.68 -7.26
N PRO A 138 -18.18 4.91 -6.73
CA PRO A 138 -17.13 3.90 -6.79
C PRO A 138 -17.42 2.66 -5.95
N PHE A 139 -18.06 2.82 -4.79
CA PHE A 139 -18.42 1.68 -3.91
C PHE A 139 -19.57 0.89 -4.52
N GLU A 140 -20.57 1.57 -5.05
CA GLU A 140 -21.69 0.94 -5.74
C GLU A 140 -21.24 0.18 -6.97
N ALA A 141 -20.32 0.77 -7.75
CA ALA A 141 -19.70 0.13 -8.90
C ALA A 141 -18.85 -1.09 -8.49
N ALA A 142 -18.02 -0.95 -7.45
CA ALA A 142 -17.21 -2.04 -6.93
C ALA A 142 -18.09 -3.21 -6.44
N GLN A 143 -19.19 -2.94 -5.76
CA GLN A 143 -20.13 -3.94 -5.32
C GLN A 143 -20.88 -4.58 -6.49
N LYS A 144 -21.40 -3.75 -7.41
CA LYS A 144 -22.26 -4.21 -8.52
C LYS A 144 -21.50 -4.97 -9.60
N TYR A 145 -20.30 -4.51 -9.99
CA TYR A 145 -19.55 -5.05 -11.13
C TYR A 145 -18.44 -6.01 -10.72
N TRP A 146 -17.87 -5.84 -9.52
CA TRP A 146 -16.76 -6.63 -9.03
C TRP A 146 -17.13 -7.54 -7.87
N GLY A 147 -18.33 -7.36 -7.28
CA GLY A 147 -18.80 -8.19 -6.18
C GLY A 147 -18.05 -7.95 -4.86
N HIS A 148 -17.43 -6.77 -4.70
CA HIS A 148 -16.80 -6.43 -3.43
C HIS A 148 -17.80 -6.44 -2.29
N SER A 149 -17.47 -7.14 -1.21
CA SER A 149 -18.26 -7.17 0.02
C SER A 149 -17.35 -7.07 1.23
N PHE A 150 -17.81 -6.43 2.29
CA PHE A 150 -17.04 -6.37 3.53
C PHE A 150 -17.11 -7.71 4.26
N ALA A 151 -15.96 -8.38 4.41
CA ALA A 151 -15.85 -9.66 5.13
C ALA A 151 -15.06 -9.56 6.46
N GLY A 152 -14.88 -8.34 6.95
CA GLY A 152 -14.09 -8.06 8.14
C GLY A 152 -12.58 -8.00 7.88
N PRO A 153 -11.79 -7.59 8.89
CA PRO A 153 -10.34 -7.53 8.78
C PRO A 153 -9.77 -8.89 8.36
N PHE A 154 -8.94 -8.89 7.32
CA PHE A 154 -8.33 -10.10 6.74
C PHE A 154 -9.31 -11.12 6.14
N GLY A 155 -10.60 -10.77 5.96
CA GLY A 155 -11.61 -11.69 5.42
C GLY A 155 -11.25 -12.27 4.06
N ALA A 156 -10.67 -11.45 3.17
CA ALA A 156 -10.19 -11.90 1.88
C ALA A 156 -9.08 -12.97 1.98
N VAL A 157 -8.17 -12.82 2.95
CA VAL A 157 -7.09 -13.80 3.19
C VAL A 157 -7.66 -15.13 3.68
N VAL A 158 -8.65 -15.08 4.60
CA VAL A 158 -9.30 -16.29 5.12
C VAL A 158 -10.01 -17.05 4.00
N ILE A 159 -10.70 -16.34 3.12
CA ILE A 159 -11.41 -16.95 1.99
C ILE A 159 -10.41 -17.54 0.99
N ALA A 160 -9.38 -16.80 0.59
CA ALA A 160 -8.34 -17.27 -0.33
C ALA A 160 -7.58 -18.48 0.24
N ALA A 161 -7.19 -18.43 1.51
CA ALA A 161 -6.53 -19.56 2.18
C ALA A 161 -7.42 -20.81 2.24
N GLY A 162 -8.73 -20.63 2.40
CA GLY A 162 -9.70 -21.76 2.35
C GLY A 162 -9.80 -22.39 0.96
N ARG A 163 -9.58 -21.62 -0.11
CA ARG A 163 -9.58 -22.13 -1.50
C ARG A 163 -8.27 -22.79 -1.90
N PHE A 164 -7.15 -22.38 -1.31
CA PHE A 164 -5.80 -22.75 -1.70
C PHE A 164 -5.59 -24.27 -1.98
N PRO A 165 -6.06 -25.23 -1.15
CA PRO A 165 -5.88 -26.65 -1.44
C PRO A 165 -6.58 -27.08 -2.74
N GLY A 166 -7.78 -26.55 -3.02
CA GLY A 166 -8.52 -26.80 -4.24
C GLY A 166 -7.85 -26.19 -5.47
N ASP A 167 -7.34 -24.95 -5.34
CA ASP A 167 -6.64 -24.25 -6.40
C ASP A 167 -5.37 -24.99 -6.82
N VAL A 168 -4.55 -25.41 -5.86
CA VAL A 168 -3.35 -26.20 -6.11
C VAL A 168 -3.69 -27.54 -6.77
N HIS A 169 -4.73 -28.23 -6.28
CA HIS A 169 -5.18 -29.49 -6.91
C HIS A 169 -5.61 -29.28 -8.37
N THR A 170 -6.38 -28.21 -8.64
CA THR A 170 -6.85 -27.87 -9.98
C THR A 170 -5.70 -27.54 -10.92
N LEU A 171 -4.70 -26.80 -10.46
CA LEU A 171 -3.49 -26.49 -11.23
C LEU A 171 -2.66 -27.74 -11.52
N LEU A 172 -2.45 -28.61 -10.55
CA LEU A 172 -1.65 -29.83 -10.70
C LEU A 172 -2.34 -30.88 -11.60
N SER A 173 -3.67 -30.93 -11.60
CA SER A 173 -4.46 -31.82 -12.45
C SER A 173 -4.59 -31.34 -13.92
N GLY A 174 -4.14 -30.11 -14.21
CA GLY A 174 -4.28 -29.49 -15.50
C GLY A 174 -5.72 -29.14 -15.90
N SER A 175 -6.64 -29.11 -14.92
CA SER A 175 -8.06 -28.76 -15.12
C SER A 175 -8.37 -27.28 -14.92
N ALA A 176 -7.34 -26.44 -14.70
CA ALA A 176 -7.51 -25.01 -14.54
C ALA A 176 -7.96 -24.35 -15.86
N HIS A 177 -9.00 -23.52 -15.77
CA HIS A 177 -9.50 -22.77 -16.92
C HIS A 177 -8.92 -21.36 -16.94
N PRO A 178 -8.53 -20.83 -18.13
CA PRO A 178 -8.06 -19.45 -18.25
C PRO A 178 -9.15 -18.43 -17.83
N VAL A 179 -8.74 -17.24 -17.40
CA VAL A 179 -9.65 -16.14 -17.03
C VAL A 179 -10.54 -15.73 -18.20
N THR A 180 -9.92 -15.62 -19.39
CA THR A 180 -10.60 -15.44 -20.69
C THR A 180 -10.01 -16.37 -21.72
N ALA A 181 -10.70 -16.57 -22.83
CA ALA A 181 -10.20 -17.40 -23.91
C ALA A 181 -8.84 -16.88 -24.43
N GLY A 182 -7.79 -17.71 -24.30
CA GLY A 182 -6.42 -17.37 -24.71
C GLY A 182 -5.58 -16.66 -23.61
N ASP A 183 -6.15 -16.40 -22.43
CA ASP A 183 -5.38 -15.88 -21.28
C ASP A 183 -4.45 -16.98 -20.73
N PRO A 184 -3.15 -16.72 -20.56
CA PRO A 184 -2.23 -17.67 -19.94
C PRO A 184 -2.47 -17.86 -18.43
N MET A 185 -3.27 -16.97 -17.80
CA MET A 185 -3.60 -17.02 -16.38
C MET A 185 -4.96 -17.68 -16.15
N SER A 186 -5.10 -18.36 -15.03
CA SER A 186 -6.37 -18.89 -14.53
C SER A 186 -6.70 -18.26 -13.17
N TRP A 187 -7.97 -18.26 -12.78
CA TRP A 187 -8.36 -17.77 -11.44
C TRP A 187 -7.65 -18.50 -10.31
N ASN A 188 -7.46 -19.82 -10.45
CA ASN A 188 -6.72 -20.61 -9.46
C ASN A 188 -5.25 -20.18 -9.34
N LEU A 189 -4.61 -19.79 -10.45
CA LEU A 189 -3.25 -19.29 -10.44
C LEU A 189 -3.18 -17.89 -9.81
N HIS A 190 -4.17 -17.02 -10.06
CA HIS A 190 -4.29 -15.72 -9.40
C HIS A 190 -4.40 -15.86 -7.88
N ASP A 191 -5.31 -16.70 -7.39
CA ASP A 191 -5.50 -16.92 -5.94
C ASP A 191 -4.19 -17.38 -5.27
N VAL A 192 -3.42 -18.28 -5.92
CA VAL A 192 -2.12 -18.74 -5.42
C VAL A 192 -1.07 -17.61 -5.44
N VAL A 193 -0.98 -16.85 -6.52
CA VAL A 193 -0.03 -15.72 -6.66
C VAL A 193 -0.35 -14.63 -5.64
N ASP A 194 -1.61 -14.28 -5.46
CA ASP A 194 -2.04 -13.28 -4.49
C ASP A 194 -1.75 -13.68 -3.04
N LEU A 195 -1.92 -14.96 -2.71
CA LEU A 195 -1.50 -15.48 -1.39
C LEU A 195 0.02 -15.38 -1.20
N ILE A 196 0.82 -15.55 -2.26
CA ILE A 196 2.27 -15.31 -2.19
C ILE A 196 2.56 -13.84 -1.88
N PHE A 197 1.87 -12.90 -2.55
CA PHE A 197 2.00 -11.47 -2.23
C PHE A 197 1.65 -11.19 -0.77
N VAL A 198 0.51 -11.69 -0.28
CA VAL A 198 0.15 -11.55 1.15
C VAL A 198 1.24 -12.11 2.07
N ALA A 199 1.79 -13.30 1.77
CA ALA A 199 2.86 -13.87 2.57
C ALA A 199 4.13 -12.99 2.57
N VAL A 200 4.47 -12.43 1.41
CA VAL A 200 5.58 -11.46 1.27
C VAL A 200 5.30 -10.19 2.08
N ALA A 201 4.08 -9.64 2.01
CA ALA A 201 3.70 -8.45 2.78
C ALA A 201 3.75 -8.70 4.30
N VAL A 202 3.29 -9.87 4.76
CA VAL A 202 3.38 -10.26 6.18
C VAL A 202 4.84 -10.40 6.61
N ALA A 203 5.68 -11.05 5.81
CA ALA A 203 7.13 -11.13 6.07
C ALA A 203 7.77 -9.74 6.08
N ALA A 204 7.43 -8.87 5.13
CA ALA A 204 7.89 -7.49 5.09
C ALA A 204 7.44 -6.70 6.32
N ALA A 205 6.19 -6.85 6.76
CA ALA A 205 5.66 -6.20 7.96
C ALA A 205 6.40 -6.66 9.22
N THR A 206 6.63 -7.97 9.39
CA THR A 206 7.38 -8.51 10.55
C THR A 206 8.82 -7.99 10.59
N VAL A 207 9.47 -7.90 9.42
CA VAL A 207 10.81 -7.33 9.30
C VAL A 207 10.82 -5.83 9.59
N SER A 208 9.77 -5.12 9.20
CA SER A 208 9.67 -3.65 9.31
C SER A 208 9.33 -3.17 10.73
N TRP A 209 8.68 -3.99 11.53
CA TRP A 209 8.11 -3.66 12.85
C TRP A 209 8.98 -2.74 13.74
N ARG A 210 10.31 -2.98 13.78
CA ARG A 210 11.25 -2.20 14.61
C ARG A 210 12.28 -1.41 13.79
N ARG A 211 12.11 -1.35 12.47
CA ARG A 211 13.09 -0.73 11.55
C ARG A 211 12.61 0.56 10.95
N VAL A 212 11.31 0.81 11.02
CA VAL A 212 10.70 2.07 10.59
C VAL A 212 9.97 2.74 11.76
N PRO A 213 9.75 4.06 11.73
CA PRO A 213 8.94 4.75 12.74
C PRO A 213 7.57 4.12 12.90
N PHE A 214 7.07 4.05 14.14
CA PHE A 214 5.75 3.46 14.45
C PHE A 214 4.62 4.05 13.60
N ALA A 215 4.66 5.35 13.32
CA ALA A 215 3.68 6.02 12.47
C ALA A 215 3.60 5.42 11.06
N TYR A 216 4.75 5.06 10.47
CA TYR A 216 4.81 4.43 9.15
C TYR A 216 4.32 2.99 9.20
N PHE A 217 4.73 2.26 10.25
CA PHE A 217 4.27 0.90 10.44
C PHE A 217 2.76 0.81 10.62
N ALA A 218 2.18 1.68 11.44
CA ALA A 218 0.73 1.76 11.64
C ALA A 218 -0.02 2.04 10.33
N TYR A 219 0.53 2.93 9.49
CA TYR A 219 0.00 3.17 8.16
C TYR A 219 0.06 1.91 7.27
N ALA A 220 1.19 1.22 7.26
CA ALA A 220 1.34 0.00 6.47
C ALA A 220 0.33 -1.08 6.89
N ILE A 221 0.14 -1.28 8.20
CA ILE A 221 -0.86 -2.22 8.71
C ILE A 221 -2.29 -1.79 8.34
N ALA A 222 -2.62 -0.51 8.49
CA ALA A 222 -3.94 -0.02 8.11
C ALA A 222 -4.25 -0.22 6.62
N MET A 223 -3.26 0.00 5.74
CA MET A 223 -3.38 -0.27 4.31
C MET A 223 -3.57 -1.76 4.01
N LEU A 224 -2.81 -2.66 4.66
CA LEU A 224 -2.96 -4.10 4.51
C LEU A 224 -4.31 -4.59 5.01
N VAL A 225 -4.74 -4.12 6.19
CA VAL A 225 -6.08 -4.43 6.72
C VAL A 225 -7.16 -4.01 5.75
N TYR A 226 -7.08 -2.77 5.22
CA TYR A 226 -8.05 -2.30 4.24
C TYR A 226 -8.07 -3.20 2.99
N ALA A 227 -6.91 -3.44 2.37
CA ALA A 227 -6.78 -4.21 1.14
C ALA A 227 -7.31 -5.65 1.27
N THR A 228 -7.25 -6.23 2.47
CA THR A 228 -7.67 -7.61 2.75
C THR A 228 -9.06 -7.72 3.38
N SER A 229 -9.78 -6.60 3.55
CA SER A 229 -11.11 -6.58 4.18
C SER A 229 -12.28 -6.68 3.20
N PHE A 230 -12.03 -6.47 1.91
CA PHE A 230 -13.08 -6.39 0.89
C PHE A 230 -12.83 -7.41 -0.24
N PRO A 231 -13.08 -8.71 0.01
CA PRO A 231 -12.91 -9.74 -1.03
C PRO A 231 -13.81 -9.50 -2.23
N VAL A 232 -13.32 -9.91 -3.38
CA VAL A 232 -14.10 -10.09 -4.61
C VAL A 232 -14.56 -11.55 -4.70
N HIS A 233 -15.74 -11.78 -5.23
CA HIS A 233 -16.32 -13.14 -5.25
C HIS A 233 -15.47 -14.13 -6.08
N VAL A 234 -14.91 -13.68 -7.20
CA VAL A 234 -14.14 -14.54 -8.11
C VAL A 234 -12.68 -14.67 -7.66
N GLU A 235 -12.06 -13.57 -7.28
CA GLU A 235 -10.65 -13.43 -6.88
C GLU A 235 -10.57 -12.68 -5.54
N PRO A 236 -10.60 -13.39 -4.39
CA PRO A 236 -10.75 -12.76 -3.07
C PRO A 236 -9.73 -11.66 -2.76
N LEU A 237 -8.50 -11.80 -3.26
CA LEU A 237 -7.39 -10.88 -3.02
C LEU A 237 -7.08 -10.00 -4.23
N GLN A 238 -8.05 -9.80 -5.12
CA GLN A 238 -7.88 -9.00 -6.34
C GLN A 238 -7.11 -7.70 -6.09
N SER A 239 -6.13 -7.44 -6.93
CA SER A 239 -5.29 -6.24 -6.87
C SER A 239 -4.39 -6.11 -5.62
N ILE A 240 -4.19 -7.15 -4.81
CA ILE A 240 -3.37 -7.07 -3.60
C ILE A 240 -1.96 -6.56 -3.91
N SER A 241 -1.34 -7.03 -4.99
CA SER A 241 -0.01 -6.60 -5.44
C SER A 241 0.08 -5.09 -5.71
N ARG A 242 -1.00 -4.48 -6.23
CA ARG A 242 -1.09 -3.04 -6.49
C ARG A 242 -1.25 -2.24 -5.19
N TYR A 243 -1.99 -2.77 -4.20
CA TYR A 243 -2.05 -2.15 -2.88
C TYR A 243 -0.69 -2.19 -2.19
N GLU A 244 0.01 -3.33 -2.23
CA GLU A 244 1.33 -3.48 -1.62
C GLU A 244 2.37 -2.53 -2.22
N LEU A 245 2.36 -2.32 -3.54
CA LEU A 245 3.26 -1.43 -4.25
C LEU A 245 3.32 -0.02 -3.65
N VAL A 246 2.20 0.49 -3.15
CA VAL A 246 2.11 1.85 -2.61
C VAL A 246 2.32 1.93 -1.09
N ILE A 247 2.53 0.78 -0.43
CA ILE A 247 2.82 0.72 1.01
C ILE A 247 4.33 0.90 1.24
N PHE A 248 4.83 2.10 0.93
CA PHE A 248 6.26 2.41 0.96
C PHE A 248 7.00 2.05 2.27
N PRO A 249 6.38 2.05 3.47
CA PRO A 249 7.09 1.67 4.69
C PRO A 249 7.57 0.23 4.73
N LEU A 250 6.88 -0.69 4.04
CA LEU A 250 7.32 -2.08 3.94
C LEU A 250 8.65 -2.18 3.20
N PHE A 251 8.79 -1.46 2.09
CA PHE A 251 10.03 -1.39 1.33
C PHE A 251 11.17 -0.76 2.13
N MET A 252 10.90 0.28 2.93
CA MET A 252 11.88 0.89 3.83
C MET A 252 12.40 -0.11 4.86
N GLY A 253 11.51 -0.85 5.51
CA GLY A 253 11.87 -1.84 6.52
C GLY A 253 12.65 -3.03 5.94
N VAL A 254 12.22 -3.55 4.78
CA VAL A 254 12.91 -4.61 4.05
C VAL A 254 14.29 -4.13 3.60
N ALA A 255 14.42 -2.91 3.05
CA ALA A 255 15.70 -2.34 2.67
C ALA A 255 16.67 -2.25 3.84
N ALA A 256 16.21 -1.74 5.00
CA ALA A 256 17.02 -1.67 6.22
C ALA A 256 17.49 -3.06 6.70
N TRP A 257 16.67 -4.08 6.50
CA TRP A 257 17.02 -5.46 6.86
C TRP A 257 18.01 -6.09 5.88
N LEU A 258 17.85 -5.83 4.59
CA LEU A 258 18.67 -6.41 3.52
C LEU A 258 20.08 -5.81 3.46
N THR A 259 20.29 -4.55 3.84
CA THR A 259 21.61 -3.91 3.79
C THR A 259 22.72 -4.66 4.52
N GLN A 260 22.34 -5.44 5.54
CA GLN A 260 23.27 -6.29 6.30
C GLN A 260 23.46 -7.69 5.67
N ARG A 261 22.82 -8.00 4.53
CA ARG A 261 22.74 -9.34 3.91
C ARG A 261 22.95 -9.28 2.40
N ARG A 262 24.20 -9.00 1.98
CA ARG A 262 24.53 -8.73 0.58
C ARG A 262 24.03 -9.79 -0.40
N ASN A 263 24.26 -11.08 -0.12
CA ASN A 263 23.85 -12.16 -1.02
C ASN A 263 22.34 -12.25 -1.15
N LEU A 264 21.60 -12.08 -0.03
CA LEU A 264 20.15 -12.08 -0.03
C LEU A 264 19.60 -10.86 -0.79
N THR A 265 20.24 -9.69 -0.66
CA THR A 265 19.88 -8.49 -1.41
C THR A 265 19.91 -8.74 -2.92
N PHE A 266 20.98 -9.33 -3.43
CA PHE A 266 21.08 -9.66 -4.86
C PHE A 266 20.01 -10.68 -5.27
N GLY A 267 19.78 -11.71 -4.47
CA GLY A 267 18.73 -12.70 -4.74
C GLY A 267 17.33 -12.07 -4.80
N VAL A 268 17.00 -11.22 -3.82
CA VAL A 268 15.70 -10.53 -3.78
C VAL A 268 15.53 -9.61 -4.99
N LEU A 269 16.53 -8.80 -5.34
CA LEU A 269 16.46 -7.91 -6.50
C LEU A 269 16.34 -8.70 -7.81
N ALA A 270 17.09 -9.81 -7.95
CA ALA A 270 17.03 -10.66 -9.15
C ALA A 270 15.65 -11.31 -9.31
N VAL A 271 15.11 -11.89 -8.22
CA VAL A 271 13.76 -12.52 -8.25
C VAL A 271 12.69 -11.46 -8.52
N SER A 272 12.74 -10.31 -7.83
CA SER A 272 11.79 -9.21 -8.08
C SER A 272 11.85 -8.70 -9.51
N GLY A 273 13.05 -8.49 -10.05
CA GLY A 273 13.22 -8.04 -11.43
C GLY A 273 12.75 -9.07 -12.46
N ALA A 274 13.01 -10.36 -12.24
CA ALA A 274 12.50 -11.43 -13.09
C ALA A 274 10.97 -11.51 -13.05
N ALA A 275 10.38 -11.41 -11.85
CA ALA A 275 8.92 -11.37 -11.68
C ALA A 275 8.29 -10.13 -12.34
N LEU A 276 8.91 -8.95 -12.22
CA LEU A 276 8.48 -7.75 -12.93
C LEU A 276 8.51 -7.95 -14.45
N GLY A 277 9.59 -8.57 -14.96
CA GLY A 277 9.68 -8.92 -16.38
C GLY A 277 8.56 -9.86 -16.84
N ALA A 278 8.27 -10.91 -16.05
CA ALA A 278 7.18 -11.84 -16.31
C ALA A 278 5.81 -11.14 -16.29
N PHE A 279 5.52 -10.34 -15.26
CA PHE A 279 4.27 -9.55 -15.16
C PHE A 279 4.12 -8.56 -16.32
N SER A 280 5.22 -7.88 -16.70
CA SER A 280 5.20 -6.95 -17.84
C SER A 280 4.94 -7.68 -19.16
N GLY A 281 5.51 -8.88 -19.33
CA GLY A 281 5.24 -9.73 -20.48
C GLY A 281 3.78 -10.17 -20.54
N LEU A 282 3.23 -10.69 -19.44
CA LEU A 282 1.82 -11.07 -19.33
C LEU A 282 0.90 -9.88 -19.64
N TRP A 283 1.19 -8.70 -19.08
CA TRP A 283 0.45 -7.47 -19.35
C TRP A 283 0.46 -7.11 -20.85
N ALA A 284 1.60 -7.26 -21.50
CA ALA A 284 1.72 -6.99 -22.94
C ALA A 284 0.89 -7.97 -23.81
N TYR A 285 0.61 -9.16 -23.29
CA TYR A 285 -0.29 -10.16 -23.90
C TYR A 285 -1.76 -10.01 -23.49
N TRP A 286 -2.11 -8.87 -22.82
CA TRP A 286 -3.46 -8.61 -22.31
C TRP A 286 -3.95 -9.64 -21.28
N ALA A 287 -3.04 -10.36 -20.63
CA ALA A 287 -3.40 -11.20 -19.50
C ALA A 287 -3.94 -10.35 -18.35
N TRP A 288 -4.97 -10.86 -17.69
CA TRP A 288 -5.48 -10.24 -16.48
C TRP A 288 -4.43 -10.38 -15.38
N LEU A 289 -4.03 -9.30 -14.70
CA LEU A 289 -3.02 -9.31 -13.65
C LEU A 289 -3.48 -8.72 -12.33
N ALA A 290 -4.51 -7.91 -12.32
CA ALA A 290 -5.00 -7.26 -11.09
C ALA A 290 -6.33 -6.50 -11.32
#